data_daa75607e69236ca3f76813921578768
#
_entry.id   daa75607e69236ca3f76813921578768
#
_cell.length_a   1.000
_cell.length_b   1.000
_cell.length_c   1.000
_cell.angle_alpha   90.00
_cell.angle_beta   90.00
_cell.angle_gamma   90.00
#
_symmetry.space_group_name_H-M   'P 1'
#
loop_
_entity.id
_entity.type
_entity.pdbx_description
1 polymer ?
#
loop_
_entity_poly.entity_id
_entity_poly.type
_entity_poly.pdbx_seq_one_letter_code
_entity_poly.pdbx_strand_id
1 'polypeptide(L)'
;VQEPAPDGNTILFFHNALLINNVTGVSDYSYEGFAVGPHVVTDNATGFYVSADAPYSTYPELIDYCKEHPGEVTMGVEVGGFTYMMVKSFEAATGVQFNLVDVGSHSDKCTALLGGHIDIMPNQYSTAKGYIESGDFVALGFPAEERSAVYPDVPTAKEQGVDWLYNGYEFGFFLPKDTPKDIQDTFDTAVAELMEDEEVQQAILDLGNEPTYLSPADYESQLADIQAEYEELWAAANAAA
;
A
#
# COMPACT_ATOMS: atom_id res chain seq x y z
N VAL A 1 -12.41 -1.38 -18.44
CA VAL A 1 -11.06 -1.39 -19.04
C VAL A 1 -10.73 -2.74 -19.67
N GLN A 2 -11.49 -3.78 -19.44
CA GLN A 2 -11.21 -5.12 -19.96
C GLN A 2 -11.80 -5.41 -21.34
N GLU A 3 -12.83 -4.67 -21.72
CA GLU A 3 -13.51 -4.85 -23.00
C GLU A 3 -13.24 -3.79 -24.07
N PRO A 4 -12.34 -2.77 -23.86
CA PRO A 4 -12.01 -1.88 -24.95
C PRO A 4 -11.20 -2.61 -26.01
N ALA A 5 -11.25 -2.08 -27.24
CA ALA A 5 -10.43 -2.60 -28.31
C ALA A 5 -8.94 -2.58 -27.93
N PRO A 6 -8.17 -3.65 -28.25
CA PRO A 6 -6.75 -3.73 -27.93
C PRO A 6 -5.89 -2.92 -28.91
N ASP A 7 -6.25 -1.67 -29.14
CA ASP A 7 -5.68 -0.77 -30.15
C ASP A 7 -4.74 0.30 -29.57
N GLY A 8 -4.44 0.20 -28.24
CA GLY A 8 -3.56 1.13 -27.54
C GLY A 8 -4.20 2.44 -27.12
N ASN A 9 -5.50 2.67 -27.41
CA ASN A 9 -6.18 3.91 -27.06
C ASN A 9 -6.74 3.92 -25.61
N THR A 10 -6.78 2.75 -24.95
CA THR A 10 -7.24 2.63 -23.57
C THR A 10 -6.18 1.93 -22.73
N ILE A 11 -5.72 2.61 -21.69
CA ILE A 11 -4.72 2.12 -20.76
C ILE A 11 -5.24 2.37 -19.34
N LEU A 12 -5.13 1.37 -18.47
CA LEU A 12 -5.41 1.51 -17.05
C LEU A 12 -4.09 1.86 -16.34
N PHE A 13 -4.10 2.95 -15.58
CA PHE A 13 -3.07 3.24 -14.57
C PHE A 13 -3.64 2.90 -13.20
N PHE A 14 -3.08 1.90 -12.54
CA PHE A 14 -3.59 1.43 -11.27
C PHE A 14 -2.50 0.77 -10.43
N HIS A 15 -2.82 0.43 -9.20
CA HIS A 15 -1.87 -0.15 -8.25
C HIS A 15 -2.25 -1.59 -7.86
N ASN A 16 -1.39 -2.23 -7.07
CA ASN A 16 -1.50 -3.63 -6.63
C ASN A 16 -2.79 -3.97 -5.83
N ALA A 17 -3.66 -3.01 -5.49
CA ALA A 17 -5.00 -3.33 -5.00
C ALA A 17 -5.87 -4.09 -6.05
N LEU A 18 -5.47 -4.09 -7.32
CA LEU A 18 -6.02 -4.99 -8.35
C LEU A 18 -5.97 -6.46 -7.89
N LEU A 19 -4.85 -6.86 -7.31
CA LEU A 19 -4.62 -8.22 -6.81
C LEU A 19 -5.51 -8.52 -5.60
N ILE A 20 -5.62 -7.57 -4.66
CA ILE A 20 -6.46 -7.71 -3.47
C ILE A 20 -7.92 -7.88 -3.86
N ASN A 21 -8.42 -7.09 -4.80
CA ASN A 21 -9.78 -7.21 -5.30
C ASN A 21 -10.06 -8.63 -5.87
N ASN A 22 -9.07 -9.24 -6.51
CA ASN A 22 -9.18 -10.61 -7.01
C ASN A 22 -9.15 -11.62 -5.85
N VAL A 23 -8.17 -11.53 -4.98
CA VAL A 23 -7.99 -12.46 -3.83
C VAL A 23 -9.19 -12.42 -2.88
N THR A 24 -9.80 -11.26 -2.68
CA THR A 24 -10.98 -11.10 -1.81
C THR A 24 -12.31 -11.41 -2.51
N GLY A 25 -12.29 -11.71 -3.82
CA GLY A 25 -13.47 -12.04 -4.61
C GLY A 25 -14.33 -10.82 -4.99
N VAL A 26 -13.83 -9.61 -4.86
CA VAL A 26 -14.49 -8.37 -5.32
C VAL A 26 -14.42 -8.27 -6.85
N SER A 27 -13.39 -8.84 -7.47
CA SER A 27 -13.19 -8.88 -8.92
C SER A 27 -12.77 -10.27 -9.37
N ASP A 28 -13.30 -10.71 -10.53
CA ASP A 28 -12.85 -11.94 -11.18
C ASP A 28 -11.50 -11.79 -11.89
N TYR A 29 -10.90 -10.59 -11.86
CA TYR A 29 -9.72 -10.23 -12.63
C TYR A 29 -8.54 -9.88 -11.73
N SER A 30 -7.41 -10.51 -12.03
CA SER A 30 -6.08 -10.16 -11.56
C SER A 30 -5.28 -9.50 -12.69
N TYR A 31 -3.99 -9.25 -12.46
CA TYR A 31 -3.04 -8.77 -13.47
C TYR A 31 -3.00 -9.67 -14.71
N GLU A 32 -3.22 -10.98 -14.57
CA GLU A 32 -3.25 -11.96 -15.67
C GLU A 32 -4.34 -11.67 -16.71
N GLY A 33 -5.35 -10.88 -16.36
CA GLY A 33 -6.41 -10.41 -17.26
C GLY A 33 -5.98 -9.28 -18.18
N PHE A 34 -4.74 -8.82 -18.10
CA PHE A 34 -4.20 -7.69 -18.84
C PHE A 34 -2.88 -8.06 -19.54
N ALA A 35 -2.47 -7.26 -20.53
CA ALA A 35 -1.09 -7.14 -20.89
C ALA A 35 -0.44 -6.15 -19.91
N VAL A 36 0.46 -6.65 -19.06
CA VAL A 36 1.14 -5.84 -18.04
C VAL A 36 2.08 -4.86 -18.76
N GLY A 37 1.94 -3.59 -18.45
CA GLY A 37 2.84 -2.52 -18.87
C GLY A 37 3.91 -2.24 -17.82
N PRO A 38 4.67 -1.14 -17.96
CA PRO A 38 5.72 -0.79 -17.00
C PRO A 38 5.13 -0.32 -15.65
N HIS A 39 5.89 -0.58 -14.59
CA HIS A 39 5.73 0.04 -13.28
C HIS A 39 6.46 1.38 -13.25
N VAL A 40 5.91 2.38 -12.58
CA VAL A 40 6.49 3.75 -12.64
C VAL A 40 6.54 4.49 -11.30
N VAL A 41 5.73 4.10 -10.31
CA VAL A 41 5.65 4.80 -9.02
C VAL A 41 5.46 3.83 -7.89
N THR A 42 6.25 3.97 -6.84
CA THR A 42 6.07 3.27 -5.56
C THR A 42 5.74 4.26 -4.44
N ASP A 43 4.73 3.95 -3.65
CA ASP A 43 4.46 4.62 -2.37
C ASP A 43 4.90 3.72 -1.22
N ASN A 44 6.11 3.93 -0.73
CA ASN A 44 6.67 3.25 0.44
C ASN A 44 6.38 3.97 1.76
N ALA A 45 5.52 4.99 1.74
CA ALA A 45 5.20 5.83 2.89
C ALA A 45 3.79 5.57 3.44
N THR A 46 3.32 4.34 3.30
CA THR A 46 2.11 3.85 3.98
C THR A 46 2.50 3.17 5.28
N GLY A 47 1.89 3.59 6.40
CA GLY A 47 2.24 3.09 7.74
C GLY A 47 1.09 3.25 8.73
N PHE A 48 1.36 3.00 10.01
CA PHE A 48 0.38 3.18 11.09
C PHE A 48 0.55 4.55 11.74
N TYR A 49 -0.59 5.19 11.99
CA TYR A 49 -0.69 6.51 12.60
C TYR A 49 -1.59 6.46 13.82
N VAL A 50 -1.18 7.19 14.86
CA VAL A 50 -1.87 7.28 16.13
C VAL A 50 -2.08 8.74 16.52
N SER A 51 -3.00 9.01 17.45
CA SER A 51 -3.10 10.33 18.08
C SER A 51 -1.79 10.67 18.82
N ALA A 52 -1.41 11.95 18.87
CA ALA A 52 -0.28 12.40 19.67
C ALA A 52 -0.40 12.10 21.17
N ASP A 53 -1.64 11.89 21.67
CA ASP A 53 -1.94 11.54 23.05
C ASP A 53 -1.96 10.02 23.30
N ALA A 54 -1.67 9.17 22.28
CA ALA A 54 -1.65 7.73 22.41
C ALA A 54 -0.56 7.28 23.41
N PRO A 55 -0.79 6.16 24.15
CA PRO A 55 0.19 5.65 25.12
C PRO A 55 1.41 4.96 24.45
N TYR A 56 1.48 4.94 23.14
CA TYR A 56 2.56 4.37 22.33
C TYR A 56 2.84 5.27 21.14
N SER A 57 4.13 5.35 20.77
CA SER A 57 4.65 6.17 19.68
C SER A 57 5.59 5.41 18.73
N THR A 58 5.80 4.12 19.01
CA THR A 58 6.65 3.21 18.25
C THR A 58 5.96 1.85 18.07
N TYR A 59 6.39 1.06 17.10
CA TYR A 59 5.87 -0.30 16.93
C TYR A 59 6.13 -1.23 18.13
N PRO A 60 7.32 -1.25 18.75
CA PRO A 60 7.52 -2.04 19.97
C PRO A 60 6.59 -1.68 21.11
N GLU A 61 6.38 -0.38 21.36
CA GLU A 61 5.46 0.09 22.41
C GLU A 61 4.01 -0.32 22.08
N LEU A 62 3.58 -0.21 20.81
CA LEU A 62 2.26 -0.67 20.37
C LEU A 62 2.09 -2.18 20.59
N ILE A 63 3.10 -2.99 20.20
CA ILE A 63 3.07 -4.44 20.36
C ILE A 63 2.96 -4.82 21.83
N ASP A 64 3.73 -4.19 22.71
CA ASP A 64 3.68 -4.45 24.15
C ASP A 64 2.34 -4.04 24.75
N TYR A 65 1.81 -2.88 24.35
CA TYR A 65 0.48 -2.43 24.77
C TYR A 65 -0.62 -3.39 24.32
N CYS A 66 -0.60 -3.85 23.07
CA CYS A 66 -1.59 -4.82 22.57
C CYS A 66 -1.52 -6.18 23.30
N LYS A 67 -0.35 -6.62 23.77
CA LYS A 67 -0.21 -7.84 24.57
C LYS A 67 -0.82 -7.70 25.95
N GLU A 68 -0.76 -6.51 26.54
CA GLU A 68 -1.38 -6.20 27.83
C GLU A 68 -2.89 -5.95 27.71
N HIS A 69 -3.36 -5.53 26.51
CA HIS A 69 -4.73 -5.15 26.19
C HIS A 69 -5.26 -5.89 24.94
N PRO A 70 -5.35 -7.23 24.95
CA PRO A 70 -5.67 -8.01 23.75
C PRO A 70 -7.08 -7.71 23.25
N GLY A 71 -7.17 -7.27 21.95
CA GLY A 71 -8.43 -6.96 21.28
C GLY A 71 -9.11 -5.66 21.73
N GLU A 72 -8.48 -4.86 22.59
CA GLU A 72 -9.03 -3.56 23.03
C GLU A 72 -8.67 -2.42 22.07
N VAL A 73 -7.51 -2.51 21.39
CA VAL A 73 -7.04 -1.47 20.46
C VAL A 73 -7.85 -1.52 19.17
N THR A 74 -8.52 -0.42 18.84
CA THR A 74 -9.33 -0.28 17.63
C THR A 74 -8.49 0.20 16.44
N MET A 75 -8.54 -0.53 15.33
CA MET A 75 -7.86 -0.21 14.09
C MET A 75 -8.87 0.12 12.99
N GLY A 76 -8.84 1.35 12.49
CA GLY A 76 -9.72 1.77 11.39
C GLY A 76 -9.20 1.30 10.04
N VAL A 77 -9.94 0.43 9.34
CA VAL A 77 -9.56 -0.14 8.05
C VAL A 77 -10.65 0.07 7.00
N GLU A 78 -10.36 -0.25 5.77
CA GLU A 78 -11.30 -0.57 4.71
C GLU A 78 -11.29 -2.08 4.52
N VAL A 79 -12.34 -2.75 4.98
CA VAL A 79 -12.39 -4.23 5.00
C VAL A 79 -12.26 -4.81 3.59
N GLY A 80 -11.30 -5.73 3.41
CA GLY A 80 -10.97 -6.32 2.11
C GLY A 80 -10.13 -5.43 1.20
N GLY A 81 -9.74 -4.23 1.66
CA GLY A 81 -8.86 -3.32 0.94
C GLY A 81 -7.37 -3.49 1.29
N PHE A 82 -6.52 -2.65 0.68
CA PHE A 82 -5.07 -2.68 0.86
C PHE A 82 -4.65 -2.53 2.32
N THR A 83 -5.22 -1.56 3.02
CA THR A 83 -4.89 -1.30 4.43
C THR A 83 -5.36 -2.41 5.37
N TYR A 84 -6.44 -3.12 5.03
CA TYR A 84 -6.87 -4.30 5.77
C TYR A 84 -5.83 -5.43 5.66
N MET A 85 -5.35 -5.71 4.45
CA MET A 85 -4.32 -6.74 4.23
C MET A 85 -3.00 -6.37 4.94
N MET A 86 -2.62 -5.09 4.93
CA MET A 86 -1.47 -4.58 5.66
C MET A 86 -1.59 -4.84 7.18
N VAL A 87 -2.76 -4.61 7.77
CA VAL A 87 -2.99 -4.90 9.19
C VAL A 87 -2.94 -6.39 9.47
N LYS A 88 -3.51 -7.24 8.59
CA LYS A 88 -3.41 -8.70 8.73
C LYS A 88 -1.98 -9.22 8.63
N SER A 89 -1.16 -8.63 7.77
CA SER A 89 0.27 -8.91 7.70
C SER A 89 0.97 -8.57 9.02
N PHE A 90 0.68 -7.42 9.62
CA PHE A 90 1.24 -7.03 10.91
C PHE A 90 0.80 -7.98 12.05
N GLU A 91 -0.49 -8.34 12.11
CA GLU A 91 -1.01 -9.31 13.08
C GLU A 91 -0.30 -10.67 12.95
N ALA A 92 -0.08 -11.13 11.71
CA ALA A 92 0.63 -12.39 11.45
C ALA A 92 2.10 -12.34 11.87
N ALA A 93 2.80 -11.22 11.59
CA ALA A 93 4.21 -11.04 11.94
C ALA A 93 4.45 -10.89 13.44
N THR A 94 3.52 -10.27 14.18
CA THR A 94 3.72 -9.88 15.59
C THR A 94 2.94 -10.69 16.59
N GLY A 95 1.89 -11.39 16.14
CA GLY A 95 0.97 -12.16 17.00
C GLY A 95 -0.01 -11.31 17.79
N VAL A 96 -0.06 -9.99 17.59
CA VAL A 96 -1.08 -9.12 18.19
C VAL A 96 -2.40 -9.24 17.43
N GLN A 97 -3.49 -8.80 18.05
CA GLN A 97 -4.80 -8.73 17.43
C GLN A 97 -5.46 -7.39 17.73
N PHE A 98 -6.03 -6.78 16.69
CA PHE A 98 -6.77 -5.54 16.78
C PHE A 98 -8.29 -5.76 16.72
N ASN A 99 -9.04 -4.84 17.28
CA ASN A 99 -10.45 -4.71 17.00
C ASN A 99 -10.63 -3.91 15.70
N LEU A 100 -10.86 -4.60 14.57
CA LEU A 100 -10.96 -3.96 13.26
C LEU A 100 -12.32 -3.31 13.07
N VAL A 101 -12.32 -2.02 12.70
CA VAL A 101 -13.51 -1.22 12.42
C VAL A 101 -13.46 -0.74 10.98
N ASP A 102 -14.51 -1.02 10.19
CA ASP A 102 -14.64 -0.48 8.86
C ASP A 102 -14.98 1.01 8.91
N VAL A 103 -14.04 1.84 8.45
CA VAL A 103 -14.15 3.31 8.49
C VAL A 103 -14.24 3.89 7.09
N GLY A 104 -13.88 3.11 6.06
CA GLY A 104 -13.89 3.56 4.67
C GLY A 104 -12.60 4.24 4.24
N SER A 105 -12.71 5.39 3.58
CA SER A 105 -11.59 6.06 2.87
C SER A 105 -10.46 6.54 3.78
N HIS A 106 -9.31 6.88 3.17
CA HIS A 106 -8.17 7.47 3.88
C HIS A 106 -8.53 8.73 4.67
N SER A 107 -9.37 9.60 4.11
CA SER A 107 -9.84 10.84 4.77
C SER A 107 -10.80 10.57 5.91
N ASP A 108 -11.66 9.53 5.78
CA ASP A 108 -12.58 9.13 6.85
C ASP A 108 -11.79 8.58 8.05
N LYS A 109 -10.73 7.80 7.81
CA LYS A 109 -9.84 7.31 8.86
C LYS A 109 -9.14 8.45 9.61
N CYS A 110 -8.64 9.48 8.93
CA CYS A 110 -8.08 10.67 9.59
C CYS A 110 -9.12 11.35 10.49
N THR A 111 -10.35 11.51 10.02
CA THR A 111 -11.43 12.11 10.80
C THR A 111 -11.78 11.25 12.02
N ALA A 112 -11.85 9.93 11.87
CA ALA A 112 -12.16 9.01 12.94
C ALA A 112 -11.05 8.99 14.01
N LEU A 113 -9.78 9.01 13.61
CA LEU A 113 -8.65 9.06 14.53
C LEU A 113 -8.61 10.39 15.30
N LEU A 114 -8.80 11.51 14.62
CA LEU A 114 -8.86 12.83 15.25
C LEU A 114 -10.02 12.95 16.25
N GLY A 115 -11.14 12.30 15.95
CA GLY A 115 -12.32 12.26 16.79
C GLY A 115 -12.26 11.23 17.94
N GLY A 116 -11.19 10.44 18.04
CA GLY A 116 -11.04 9.38 19.06
C GLY A 116 -12.02 8.22 18.87
N HIS A 117 -12.51 7.98 17.65
CA HIS A 117 -13.39 6.87 17.32
C HIS A 117 -12.63 5.58 16.98
N ILE A 118 -11.35 5.71 16.68
CA ILE A 118 -10.38 4.63 16.50
C ILE A 118 -9.08 5.03 17.18
N ASP A 119 -8.25 4.06 17.56
CA ASP A 119 -6.96 4.29 18.22
C ASP A 119 -5.83 4.40 17.21
N ILE A 120 -5.93 3.65 16.11
CA ILE A 120 -4.91 3.57 15.06
C ILE A 120 -5.57 3.57 13.69
N MET A 121 -4.88 4.14 12.71
CA MET A 121 -5.21 3.99 11.30
C MET A 121 -3.98 3.60 10.48
N PRO A 122 -4.07 2.63 9.56
CA PRO A 122 -3.13 2.49 8.46
C PRO A 122 -3.47 3.52 7.37
N ASN A 123 -2.49 4.29 6.92
CA ASN A 123 -2.73 5.34 5.92
C ASN A 123 -1.46 5.68 5.13
N GLN A 124 -1.62 6.40 4.01
CA GLN A 124 -0.52 7.05 3.30
C GLN A 124 -0.07 8.30 4.06
N TYR A 125 1.24 8.52 4.13
CA TYR A 125 1.81 9.69 4.82
C TYR A 125 1.31 11.00 4.22
N SER A 126 1.24 11.09 2.90
CA SER A 126 0.76 12.27 2.17
C SER A 126 -0.62 12.74 2.65
N THR A 127 -1.52 11.80 2.97
CA THR A 127 -2.87 12.10 3.51
C THR A 127 -2.83 12.53 4.97
N ALA A 128 -1.94 11.95 5.78
CA ALA A 128 -1.80 12.25 7.20
C ALA A 128 -0.89 13.46 7.50
N LYS A 129 -0.09 13.90 6.52
CA LYS A 129 0.98 14.89 6.66
C LYS A 129 0.55 16.14 7.41
N GLY A 130 -0.58 16.74 7.05
CA GLY A 130 -1.07 17.97 7.70
C GLY A 130 -1.33 17.80 9.19
N TYR A 131 -1.81 16.63 9.61
CA TYR A 131 -2.06 16.30 11.02
C TYR A 131 -0.77 15.99 11.77
N ILE A 132 0.24 15.45 11.09
CA ILE A 132 1.57 15.21 11.67
C ILE A 132 2.28 16.56 11.87
N GLU A 133 2.24 17.43 10.90
CA GLU A 133 2.83 18.79 10.97
C GLU A 133 2.16 19.68 12.02
N SER A 134 0.85 19.50 12.27
CA SER A 134 0.13 20.19 13.35
C SER A 134 0.40 19.59 14.73
N GLY A 135 0.97 18.38 14.80
CA GLY A 135 1.24 17.66 16.04
C GLY A 135 0.03 16.89 16.58
N ASP A 136 -1.01 16.67 15.78
CA ASP A 136 -2.19 15.90 16.16
C ASP A 136 -1.95 14.39 16.04
N PHE A 137 -1.11 13.97 15.06
CA PHE A 137 -0.80 12.57 14.80
C PHE A 137 0.69 12.26 14.89
N VAL A 138 1.00 11.03 15.23
CA VAL A 138 2.34 10.44 15.18
C VAL A 138 2.34 9.28 14.19
N ALA A 139 3.33 9.24 13.28
CA ALA A 139 3.61 8.09 12.44
C ALA A 139 4.48 7.11 13.23
N LEU A 140 4.02 5.87 13.40
CA LEU A 140 4.81 4.84 14.10
C LEU A 140 6.00 4.37 13.28
N GLY A 141 5.89 4.41 11.95
CA GLY A 141 6.93 4.01 11.00
C GLY A 141 6.35 3.40 9.73
N PHE A 142 7.24 2.97 8.82
CA PHE A 142 6.87 2.29 7.57
C PHE A 142 7.34 0.83 7.57
N PRO A 143 6.58 -0.11 7.01
CA PRO A 143 6.95 -1.52 6.90
C PRO A 143 7.88 -1.76 5.69
N ALA A 144 8.99 -1.06 5.64
CA ALA A 144 9.93 -1.05 4.51
C ALA A 144 11.32 -1.48 4.96
N GLU A 145 12.13 -1.97 4.01
CA GLU A 145 13.53 -2.34 4.23
C GLU A 145 14.40 -1.13 4.59
N GLU A 146 14.16 -0.02 3.89
CA GLU A 146 14.88 1.24 4.03
C GLU A 146 13.88 2.39 4.23
N ARG A 147 14.36 3.51 4.77
CA ARG A 147 13.53 4.72 4.93
C ARG A 147 13.12 5.26 3.58
N SER A 148 11.91 5.81 3.52
CA SER A 148 11.46 6.55 2.35
C SER A 148 12.40 7.72 2.05
N ALA A 149 12.79 7.86 0.79
CA ALA A 149 13.58 9.00 0.32
C ALA A 149 12.82 10.33 0.46
N VAL A 150 11.47 10.26 0.42
CA VAL A 150 10.60 11.44 0.55
C VAL A 150 10.38 11.85 2.02
N TYR A 151 10.35 10.86 2.93
CA TYR A 151 10.10 11.07 4.37
C TYR A 151 11.19 10.42 5.23
N PRO A 152 12.45 10.88 5.13
CA PRO A 152 13.60 10.23 5.75
C PRO A 152 13.61 10.30 7.28
N ASP A 153 12.80 11.17 7.88
CA ASP A 153 12.70 11.30 9.34
C ASP A 153 11.82 10.21 9.98
N VAL A 154 10.99 9.52 9.17
CA VAL A 154 10.13 8.43 9.66
C VAL A 154 10.89 7.12 9.66
N PRO A 155 11.03 6.43 10.82
CA PRO A 155 11.76 5.17 10.90
C PRO A 155 11.01 4.03 10.22
N THR A 156 11.73 2.97 9.84
CA THR A 156 11.09 1.73 9.41
C THR A 156 10.76 0.82 10.61
N ALA A 157 9.85 -0.16 10.40
CA ALA A 157 9.59 -1.20 11.40
C ALA A 157 10.86 -2.00 11.70
N LYS A 158 11.66 -2.30 10.69
CA LYS A 158 12.95 -3.01 10.79
C LYS A 158 13.96 -2.26 11.66
N GLU A 159 14.11 -0.95 11.51
CA GLU A 159 14.98 -0.13 12.37
C GLU A 159 14.54 -0.16 13.84
N GLN A 160 13.25 -0.36 14.11
CA GLN A 160 12.68 -0.50 15.44
C GLN A 160 12.77 -1.95 15.97
N GLY A 161 13.37 -2.88 15.23
CA GLY A 161 13.52 -4.28 15.63
C GLY A 161 12.26 -5.14 15.42
N VAL A 162 11.30 -4.66 14.65
CA VAL A 162 10.10 -5.41 14.27
C VAL A 162 10.29 -5.97 12.87
N ASP A 163 10.34 -7.30 12.77
CA ASP A 163 10.49 -8.02 11.51
C ASP A 163 9.15 -8.07 10.77
N TRP A 164 8.79 -6.94 10.20
CA TRP A 164 7.57 -6.76 9.43
C TRP A 164 7.84 -5.89 8.21
N LEU A 165 7.60 -6.49 7.06
CA LEU A 165 7.66 -5.84 5.77
C LEU A 165 6.30 -5.95 5.10
N TYR A 166 5.91 -4.94 4.38
CA TYR A 166 4.71 -4.95 3.56
C TYR A 166 4.92 -4.04 2.35
N ASN A 167 4.66 -4.56 1.16
CA ASN A 167 4.84 -3.79 -0.06
C ASN A 167 3.92 -2.56 -0.05
N GLY A 168 4.47 -1.41 -0.46
CA GLY A 168 3.72 -0.18 -0.64
C GLY A 168 2.72 -0.26 -1.80
N TYR A 169 2.13 0.86 -2.16
CA TYR A 169 1.34 0.92 -3.40
C TYR A 169 2.27 0.95 -4.60
N GLU A 170 2.15 -0.07 -5.44
CA GLU A 170 2.92 -0.25 -6.67
C GLU A 170 2.07 0.16 -7.87
N PHE A 171 2.32 1.35 -8.42
CA PHE A 171 1.54 1.89 -9.53
C PHE A 171 2.18 1.57 -10.87
N GLY A 172 1.41 0.92 -11.72
CA GLY A 172 1.84 0.57 -13.08
C GLY A 172 0.71 0.68 -14.09
N PHE A 173 1.05 0.37 -15.31
CA PHE A 173 0.14 0.43 -16.43
C PHE A 173 -0.33 -0.97 -16.83
N PHE A 174 -1.59 -1.05 -17.24
CA PHE A 174 -2.22 -2.28 -17.72
C PHE A 174 -2.98 -1.99 -19.01
N LEU A 175 -2.68 -2.75 -20.04
CA LEU A 175 -3.34 -2.65 -21.34
C LEU A 175 -4.34 -3.80 -21.50
N PRO A 176 -5.32 -3.70 -22.41
CA PRO A 176 -6.15 -4.85 -22.78
C PRO A 176 -5.28 -6.05 -23.14
N LYS A 177 -5.66 -7.25 -22.70
CA LYS A 177 -4.82 -8.47 -22.80
C LYS A 177 -4.28 -8.75 -24.20
N ASP A 178 -5.09 -8.51 -25.22
CA ASP A 178 -4.76 -8.82 -26.62
C ASP A 178 -4.12 -7.64 -27.37
N THR A 179 -3.62 -6.62 -26.64
CA THR A 179 -2.91 -5.48 -27.24
C THR A 179 -1.69 -5.98 -28.04
N PRO A 180 -1.53 -5.62 -29.31
CA PRO A 180 -0.39 -6.02 -30.13
C PRO A 180 0.96 -5.68 -29.49
N LYS A 181 1.93 -6.57 -29.65
CA LYS A 181 3.25 -6.45 -29.01
C LYS A 181 4.01 -5.19 -29.41
N ASP A 182 3.87 -4.75 -30.66
CA ASP A 182 4.49 -3.53 -31.17
C ASP A 182 3.92 -2.26 -30.50
N ILE A 183 2.64 -2.26 -30.15
CA ILE A 183 2.02 -1.19 -29.37
C ILE A 183 2.54 -1.22 -27.92
N GLN A 184 2.59 -2.41 -27.29
CA GLN A 184 3.13 -2.58 -25.95
C GLN A 184 4.59 -2.09 -25.88
N ASP A 185 5.45 -2.50 -26.86
CA ASP A 185 6.86 -2.11 -26.89
C ASP A 185 7.05 -0.60 -27.11
N THR A 186 6.20 -0.01 -27.96
CA THR A 186 6.22 1.45 -28.19
C THR A 186 5.85 2.20 -26.91
N PHE A 187 4.82 1.73 -26.20
CA PHE A 187 4.38 2.34 -24.94
C PHE A 187 5.45 2.21 -23.85
N ASP A 188 6.00 1.00 -23.68
CA ASP A 188 7.06 0.74 -22.70
C ASP A 188 8.30 1.62 -22.95
N THR A 189 8.76 1.70 -24.21
CA THR A 189 9.90 2.55 -24.58
C THR A 189 9.64 4.02 -24.23
N ALA A 190 8.46 4.52 -24.55
CA ALA A 190 8.11 5.92 -24.26
C ALA A 190 8.04 6.21 -22.75
N VAL A 191 7.50 5.26 -21.97
CA VAL A 191 7.44 5.39 -20.51
C VAL A 191 8.84 5.28 -19.89
N ALA A 192 9.68 4.36 -20.38
CA ALA A 192 11.06 4.24 -19.90
C ALA A 192 11.85 5.55 -20.12
N GLU A 193 11.74 6.15 -21.32
CA GLU A 193 12.36 7.45 -21.62
C GLU A 193 11.80 8.57 -20.73
N LEU A 194 10.47 8.57 -20.46
CA LEU A 194 9.81 9.55 -19.59
C LEU A 194 10.31 9.44 -18.15
N MET A 195 10.56 8.24 -17.66
CA MET A 195 11.03 8.01 -16.28
C MET A 195 12.51 8.39 -16.08
N GLU A 196 13.27 8.66 -17.14
CA GLU A 196 14.62 9.25 -17.09
C GLU A 196 14.59 10.80 -16.97
N ASP A 197 13.43 11.42 -17.16
CA ASP A 197 13.27 12.89 -17.10
C ASP A 197 13.23 13.37 -15.64
N GLU A 198 14.19 14.25 -15.28
CA GLU A 198 14.31 14.79 -13.92
C GLU A 198 13.06 15.60 -13.49
N GLU A 199 12.36 16.27 -14.42
CA GLU A 199 11.14 17.03 -14.10
C GLU A 199 10.00 16.07 -13.74
N VAL A 200 9.90 14.93 -14.42
CA VAL A 200 8.92 13.89 -14.12
C VAL A 200 9.22 13.23 -12.77
N GLN A 201 10.47 12.88 -12.52
CA GLN A 201 10.89 12.31 -11.23
C GLN A 201 10.60 13.28 -10.08
N GLN A 202 10.93 14.56 -10.25
CA GLN A 202 10.65 15.57 -9.24
C GLN A 202 9.14 15.75 -9.00
N ALA A 203 8.34 15.73 -10.04
CA ALA A 203 6.88 15.82 -9.92
C ALA A 203 6.28 14.65 -9.12
N ILE A 204 6.82 13.44 -9.29
CA ILE A 204 6.43 12.25 -8.51
C ILE A 204 6.85 12.42 -7.03
N LEU A 205 8.07 12.88 -6.77
CA LEU A 205 8.55 13.16 -5.41
C LEU A 205 7.71 14.24 -4.72
N ASP A 206 7.32 15.28 -5.43
CA ASP A 206 6.47 16.36 -4.89
C ASP A 206 5.06 15.87 -4.49
N LEU A 207 4.60 14.78 -5.09
CA LEU A 207 3.36 14.07 -4.70
C LEU A 207 3.54 13.15 -3.49
N GLY A 208 4.76 12.99 -2.99
CA GLY A 208 5.07 12.14 -1.84
C GLY A 208 5.31 10.67 -2.19
N ASN A 209 5.59 10.38 -3.45
CA ASN A 209 5.88 9.03 -3.95
C ASN A 209 7.30 8.93 -4.49
N GLU A 210 7.76 7.72 -4.76
CA GLU A 210 9.08 7.44 -5.29
C GLU A 210 9.00 7.07 -6.78
N PRO A 211 9.74 7.77 -7.68
CA PRO A 211 9.83 7.38 -9.09
C PRO A 211 10.61 6.07 -9.19
N THR A 212 9.96 5.04 -9.72
CA THR A 212 10.54 3.69 -9.86
C THR A 212 10.15 3.16 -11.23
N TYR A 213 11.14 2.70 -12.02
CA TYR A 213 10.83 2.03 -13.28
C TYR A 213 11.17 0.55 -13.19
N LEU A 214 10.17 -0.31 -13.49
CA LEU A 214 10.37 -1.72 -13.80
C LEU A 214 9.85 -2.01 -15.21
N SER A 215 10.58 -2.83 -15.95
CA SER A 215 10.08 -3.34 -17.23
C SER A 215 8.77 -4.12 -17.04
N PRO A 216 7.92 -4.24 -18.07
CA PRO A 216 6.70 -5.04 -18.00
C PRO A 216 6.94 -6.45 -17.47
N ALA A 217 8.04 -7.11 -17.87
CA ALA A 217 8.36 -8.47 -17.43
C ALA A 217 8.77 -8.54 -15.95
N ASP A 218 9.56 -7.58 -15.47
CA ASP A 218 9.96 -7.52 -14.06
C ASP A 218 8.77 -7.18 -13.18
N TYR A 219 7.91 -6.25 -13.64
CA TYR A 219 6.69 -5.90 -12.91
C TYR A 219 5.68 -7.05 -12.86
N GLU A 220 5.49 -7.79 -13.95
CA GLU A 220 4.64 -8.98 -13.97
C GLU A 220 5.13 -10.04 -12.97
N SER A 221 6.45 -10.24 -12.86
CA SER A 221 7.04 -11.13 -11.86
C SER A 221 6.79 -10.64 -10.44
N GLN A 222 6.96 -9.35 -10.18
CA GLN A 222 6.67 -8.75 -8.87
C GLN A 222 5.19 -8.88 -8.49
N LEU A 223 4.27 -8.64 -9.44
CA LEU A 223 2.83 -8.81 -9.20
C LEU A 223 2.45 -10.25 -8.85
N ALA A 224 3.13 -11.23 -9.46
CA ALA A 224 2.91 -12.64 -9.13
C ALA A 224 3.34 -12.97 -7.68
N ASP A 225 4.49 -12.46 -7.25
CA ASP A 225 4.97 -12.65 -5.87
C ASP A 225 4.03 -11.96 -4.86
N ILE A 226 3.61 -10.73 -5.14
CA ILE A 226 2.67 -9.99 -4.28
C ILE A 226 1.30 -10.70 -4.22
N GLN A 227 0.81 -11.23 -5.33
CA GLN A 227 -0.45 -11.96 -5.33
C GLN A 227 -0.39 -13.21 -4.46
N ALA A 228 0.69 -13.98 -4.56
CA ALA A 228 0.89 -15.18 -3.73
C ALA A 228 0.91 -14.81 -2.23
N GLU A 229 1.58 -13.73 -1.85
CA GLU A 229 1.57 -13.22 -0.47
C GLU A 229 0.14 -12.85 -0.01
N TYR A 230 -0.62 -12.15 -0.83
CA TYR A 230 -2.00 -11.76 -0.49
C TYR A 230 -2.94 -12.98 -0.37
N GLU A 231 -2.76 -14.00 -1.22
CA GLU A 231 -3.51 -15.26 -1.12
C GLU A 231 -3.26 -15.98 0.20
N GLU A 232 -1.99 -16.06 0.63
CA GLU A 232 -1.61 -16.65 1.91
C GLU A 232 -2.19 -15.86 3.10
N LEU A 233 -2.06 -14.54 3.10
CA LEU A 233 -2.59 -13.67 4.15
C LEU A 233 -4.12 -13.75 4.25
N TRP A 234 -4.81 -13.76 3.11
CA TRP A 234 -6.27 -13.87 3.06
C TRP A 234 -6.77 -15.22 3.55
N ALA A 235 -6.10 -16.30 3.15
CA ALA A 235 -6.41 -17.65 3.62
C ALA A 235 -6.21 -17.77 5.14
N ALA A 236 -5.12 -17.22 5.68
CA ALA A 236 -4.85 -17.21 7.11
C ALA A 236 -5.88 -16.39 7.90
N ALA A 237 -6.27 -15.20 7.39
CA ALA A 237 -7.27 -14.35 8.01
C ALA A 237 -8.65 -15.03 8.10
N ASN A 238 -9.06 -15.77 7.05
CA ASN A 238 -10.33 -16.49 7.03
C ASN A 238 -10.33 -17.81 7.83
N ALA A 239 -9.16 -18.39 8.06
CA ALA A 239 -9.06 -19.60 8.90
C ALA A 239 -9.18 -19.29 10.41
N ALA A 240 -8.94 -18.03 10.80
CA ALA A 240 -8.99 -17.55 12.18
C ALA A 240 -10.37 -16.93 12.57
N ALA A 241 -11.27 -16.75 11.59
CA ALA A 241 -12.62 -16.20 11.76
C ALA A 241 -13.64 -17.34 11.99
#